data_d2fc2b1e96ff9c5ea9472b8d7e3aef0c
#
_entry.id   d2fc2b1e96ff9c5ea9472b8d7e3aef0c
#
_cell.length_a   1.000
_cell.length_b   1.000
_cell.length_c   1.000
_cell.angle_alpha   90.00
_cell.angle_beta   90.00
_cell.angle_gamma   90.00
#
_symmetry.space_group_name_H-M   'P 1'
#
loop_
_entity.id
_entity.type
_entity.pdbx_description
1 polymer ?
#
loop_
_entity_poly.entity_id
_entity_poly.type
_entity_poly.pdbx_seq_one_letter_code
_entity_poly.pdbx_strand_id
1 'polypeptide(L)'
;MPHASPNPDSAPGKIPGTQEESIVMEPYVIRRAPTPPSLRGEWESTPWNYAEAGTIAHFTPRSSSHRPRVQFRLLYDPEWIYLIFRVEDRYVRCVHTGFNDPVCRDSCTEFFVEPPLNKGYLNFEINCGGAMLCYHIEDATRTPDGFAKYSPLTPEEGALVRIYHSMPEVVEPEITEEVTWVNEVHIPIRLFEGRFGPLGDLAGQEWRGNLYKCGDETSHPHWATWAPIEGGNFHQPRFFGPLRFE
;
A
#
# COMPACT_ATOMS: atom_id res chain seq x y z
N MET A 1 -57.21 -0.44 48.41
CA MET A 1 -56.95 0.37 47.25
C MET A 1 -55.82 -0.27 46.51
N PRO A 2 -56.01 -0.92 45.32
CA PRO A 2 -54.94 -1.63 44.61
C PRO A 2 -54.17 -0.66 43.70
N HIS A 3 -52.84 -0.82 43.70
CA HIS A 3 -51.90 -0.18 42.82
C HIS A 3 -52.04 -0.70 41.39
N ALA A 4 -52.16 0.21 40.43
CA ALA A 4 -52.17 -0.06 39.02
C ALA A 4 -50.70 -0.21 38.51
N SER A 5 -50.38 -1.30 37.85
CA SER A 5 -49.13 -1.54 37.14
C SER A 5 -49.14 -0.79 35.81
N PRO A 6 -48.04 -0.24 35.34
CA PRO A 6 -47.95 0.34 34.00
C PRO A 6 -47.77 -0.70 32.93
N ASN A 7 -48.40 -0.47 31.79
CA ASN A 7 -48.48 -1.25 30.57
C ASN A 7 -47.12 -1.29 29.85
N PRO A 8 -46.58 -2.43 29.42
CA PRO A 8 -45.33 -2.55 28.68
C PRO A 8 -45.56 -2.70 27.17
N ASP A 9 -46.05 -1.67 26.48
CA ASP A 9 -46.11 -1.65 25.03
C ASP A 9 -45.86 -0.24 24.49
N SER A 10 -44.58 0.13 24.47
CA SER A 10 -44.06 1.20 23.59
C SER A 10 -42.79 0.70 22.93
N ALA A 11 -42.93 0.16 21.72
CA ALA A 11 -41.82 -0.18 20.85
C ALA A 11 -41.00 1.08 20.55
N PRO A 12 -39.64 1.04 20.61
CA PRO A 12 -38.84 2.17 20.23
C PRO A 12 -38.97 2.40 18.72
N GLY A 13 -39.28 3.67 18.37
CA GLY A 13 -39.37 4.13 16.99
C GLY A 13 -38.08 3.86 16.23
N LYS A 14 -38.22 3.30 15.02
CA LYS A 14 -37.14 3.18 14.06
C LYS A 14 -36.55 4.55 13.79
N ILE A 15 -35.29 4.74 14.12
CA ILE A 15 -34.45 5.85 13.66
C ILE A 15 -34.37 5.74 12.13
N PRO A 16 -34.65 6.79 11.35
CA PRO A 16 -34.45 6.77 9.91
C PRO A 16 -32.98 6.46 9.61
N GLY A 17 -32.75 5.44 8.78
CA GLY A 17 -31.40 5.05 8.38
C GLY A 17 -30.67 6.26 7.78
N THR A 18 -29.57 6.65 8.38
CA THR A 18 -28.53 7.41 7.70
C THR A 18 -28.06 6.57 6.54
N GLN A 19 -28.35 6.99 5.30
CA GLN A 19 -27.67 6.47 4.13
C GLN A 19 -26.19 6.82 4.33
N GLU A 20 -25.36 5.81 4.56
CA GLU A 20 -23.94 5.94 4.38
C GLU A 20 -23.72 6.30 2.90
N GLU A 21 -23.49 7.57 2.60
CA GLU A 21 -22.94 7.97 1.31
C GLU A 21 -21.60 7.26 1.19
N SER A 22 -21.55 6.22 0.38
CA SER A 22 -20.29 5.59 -0.02
C SER A 22 -19.47 6.69 -0.69
N ILE A 23 -18.41 7.13 -0.04
CA ILE A 23 -17.44 8.06 -0.64
C ILE A 23 -16.86 7.31 -1.84
N VAL A 24 -17.34 7.64 -3.03
CA VAL A 24 -16.78 7.09 -4.28
C VAL A 24 -15.42 7.76 -4.44
N MET A 25 -14.37 7.01 -4.24
CA MET A 25 -13.01 7.48 -4.44
C MET A 25 -12.73 7.58 -5.94
N GLU A 26 -12.22 8.75 -6.38
CA GLU A 26 -11.79 8.91 -7.77
C GLU A 26 -10.59 8.00 -8.07
N PRO A 27 -10.56 7.38 -9.28
CA PRO A 27 -9.45 6.53 -9.67
C PRO A 27 -8.11 7.28 -9.70
N TYR A 28 -7.06 6.65 -9.17
CA TYR A 28 -5.70 7.08 -9.50
C TYR A 28 -5.37 6.63 -10.92
N VAL A 29 -5.03 7.60 -11.79
CA VAL A 29 -4.73 7.34 -13.21
C VAL A 29 -3.26 6.95 -13.35
N ILE A 30 -3.02 5.70 -13.77
CA ILE A 30 -1.70 5.18 -14.11
C ILE A 30 -1.49 5.41 -15.61
N ARG A 31 -0.69 6.42 -15.95
CA ARG A 31 -0.43 6.79 -17.35
C ARG A 31 0.68 5.93 -17.95
N ARG A 32 0.61 5.75 -19.27
CA ARG A 32 1.69 5.10 -20.00
C ARG A 32 2.94 5.97 -19.96
N ALA A 33 4.09 5.38 -19.57
CA ALA A 33 5.35 6.07 -19.54
C ALA A 33 5.80 6.47 -20.94
N PRO A 34 6.17 7.74 -21.20
CA PRO A 34 6.68 8.16 -22.51
C PRO A 34 8.03 7.50 -22.84
N THR A 35 8.80 7.20 -21.81
CA THR A 35 10.03 6.41 -21.82
C THR A 35 10.16 5.70 -20.47
N PRO A 36 10.75 4.51 -20.41
CA PRO A 36 11.00 3.83 -19.13
C PRO A 36 11.79 4.72 -18.16
N PRO A 37 11.39 4.83 -16.88
CA PRO A 37 12.19 5.47 -15.85
C PRO A 37 13.57 4.82 -15.68
N SER A 38 14.54 5.62 -15.22
CA SER A 38 15.96 5.22 -15.18
C SER A 38 16.36 4.33 -14.00
N LEU A 39 15.45 4.09 -13.05
CA LEU A 39 15.71 3.41 -11.77
C LEU A 39 16.85 4.10 -10.96
N ARG A 40 16.71 5.41 -10.74
CA ARG A 40 17.66 6.26 -10.00
C ARG A 40 17.03 7.12 -8.91
N GLY A 41 15.73 6.95 -8.66
CA GLY A 41 15.01 7.73 -7.66
C GLY A 41 14.84 9.21 -8.03
N GLU A 42 14.90 9.54 -9.32
CA GLU A 42 14.83 10.92 -9.82
C GLU A 42 13.38 11.41 -9.89
N TRP A 43 12.80 11.74 -8.74
CA TRP A 43 11.40 12.16 -8.59
C TRP A 43 10.95 13.22 -9.60
N GLU A 44 11.80 14.20 -9.92
CA GLU A 44 11.48 15.30 -10.85
C GLU A 44 11.95 15.03 -12.29
N SER A 45 12.28 13.77 -12.65
CA SER A 45 12.68 13.43 -14.01
C SER A 45 11.49 13.45 -14.99
N THR A 46 11.80 13.57 -16.29
CA THR A 46 10.79 13.65 -17.35
C THR A 46 9.78 12.50 -17.31
N PRO A 47 10.15 11.20 -17.20
CA PRO A 47 9.14 10.15 -17.13
C PRO A 47 8.16 10.37 -15.98
N TRP A 48 8.66 10.64 -14.77
CA TRP A 48 7.84 10.77 -13.58
C TRP A 48 6.92 12.01 -13.59
N ASN A 49 7.28 13.07 -14.29
CA ASN A 49 6.44 14.27 -14.43
C ASN A 49 5.17 14.05 -15.27
N TYR A 50 5.04 12.91 -15.95
CA TYR A 50 3.80 12.52 -16.62
C TYR A 50 2.78 11.89 -15.66
N ALA A 51 3.20 11.41 -14.48
CA ALA A 51 2.29 10.89 -13.46
C ALA A 51 1.89 11.99 -12.47
N GLU A 52 0.63 12.00 -12.08
CA GLU A 52 0.18 12.81 -10.96
C GLU A 52 0.74 12.26 -9.65
N ALA A 53 1.05 13.16 -8.71
CA ALA A 53 1.48 12.73 -7.39
C ALA A 53 0.28 12.38 -6.51
N GLY A 54 0.15 11.13 -6.11
CA GLY A 54 -0.74 10.72 -5.04
C GLY A 54 -0.12 11.00 -3.67
N THR A 55 -0.95 11.09 -2.63
CA THR A 55 -0.50 11.36 -1.26
C THR A 55 -1.04 10.30 -0.30
N ILE A 56 -0.17 9.73 0.53
CA ILE A 56 -0.53 8.81 1.61
C ILE A 56 -0.69 9.64 2.87
N ALA A 57 -1.94 9.91 3.28
CA ALA A 57 -2.24 10.89 4.33
C ALA A 57 -3.30 10.46 5.36
N HIS A 58 -3.93 9.30 5.16
CA HIS A 58 -4.93 8.78 6.10
C HIS A 58 -4.24 7.98 7.21
N PHE A 59 -3.82 8.66 8.27
CA PHE A 59 -3.17 8.01 9.42
C PHE A 59 -4.18 7.27 10.28
N THR A 60 -3.85 6.04 10.65
CA THR A 60 -4.70 5.25 11.54
C THR A 60 -4.69 5.82 12.97
N PRO A 61 -5.75 5.62 13.77
CA PRO A 61 -5.81 6.10 15.16
C PRO A 61 -4.72 5.55 16.08
N ARG A 62 -4.06 4.44 15.68
CA ARG A 62 -2.96 3.82 16.45
C ARG A 62 -1.61 4.50 16.23
N SER A 63 -1.50 5.35 15.20
CA SER A 63 -0.25 6.06 14.88
C SER A 63 0.14 7.00 16.02
N SER A 64 1.46 7.10 16.28
CA SER A 64 2.04 8.16 17.12
C SER A 64 1.66 9.56 16.61
N SER A 65 2.22 10.61 17.17
CA SER A 65 2.03 11.98 16.65
C SER A 65 2.84 12.28 15.38
N HIS A 66 3.77 11.41 15.01
CA HIS A 66 4.58 11.59 13.80
C HIS A 66 3.74 11.47 12.53
N ARG A 67 3.93 12.42 11.60
CA ARG A 67 3.17 12.52 10.34
C ARG A 67 4.13 12.82 9.19
N PRO A 68 4.86 11.80 8.67
CA PRO A 68 5.69 11.98 7.49
C PRO A 68 4.84 12.42 6.31
N ARG A 69 5.40 13.26 5.44
CA ARG A 69 4.78 13.58 4.16
C ARG A 69 5.19 12.56 3.12
N VAL A 70 4.22 11.81 2.62
CA VAL A 70 4.46 10.69 1.71
C VAL A 70 3.72 10.91 0.41
N GLN A 71 4.47 10.89 -0.69
CA GLN A 71 3.94 11.00 -2.05
C GLN A 71 4.36 9.77 -2.86
N PHE A 72 3.56 9.42 -3.85
CA PHE A 72 3.88 8.37 -4.80
C PHE A 72 3.49 8.77 -6.21
N ARG A 73 4.08 8.13 -7.21
CA ARG A 73 3.69 8.20 -8.62
C ARG A 73 3.73 6.80 -9.22
N LEU A 74 2.78 6.53 -10.10
CA LEU A 74 2.69 5.27 -10.85
C LEU A 74 2.67 5.57 -12.35
N LEU A 75 3.44 4.77 -13.09
CA LEU A 75 3.45 4.73 -14.55
C LEU A 75 3.46 3.26 -15.00
N TYR A 76 3.19 3.00 -16.27
CA TYR A 76 3.32 1.67 -16.85
C TYR A 76 3.79 1.71 -18.31
N ASP A 77 4.25 0.59 -18.79
CA ASP A 77 4.41 0.28 -20.20
C ASP A 77 3.99 -1.19 -20.46
N PRO A 78 4.14 -1.74 -21.67
CA PRO A 78 3.73 -3.13 -21.95
C PRO A 78 4.46 -4.21 -21.14
N GLU A 79 5.58 -3.89 -20.50
CA GLU A 79 6.40 -4.85 -19.77
C GLU A 79 6.45 -4.62 -18.27
N TRP A 80 6.21 -3.36 -17.82
CA TRP A 80 6.46 -2.95 -16.45
C TRP A 80 5.37 -2.06 -15.87
N ILE A 81 5.14 -2.21 -14.57
CA ILE A 81 4.55 -1.18 -13.71
C ILE A 81 5.68 -0.52 -12.96
N TYR A 82 5.74 0.81 -13.00
CA TYR A 82 6.73 1.65 -12.36
C TYR A 82 6.11 2.39 -11.18
N LEU A 83 6.76 2.37 -10.05
CA LEU A 83 6.31 3.04 -8.83
C LEU A 83 7.48 3.78 -8.22
N ILE A 84 7.25 5.01 -7.78
CA ILE A 84 8.21 5.77 -6.98
C ILE A 84 7.52 6.36 -5.77
N PHE A 85 8.15 6.24 -4.62
CA PHE A 85 7.77 6.92 -3.39
C PHE A 85 8.79 8.01 -3.05
N ARG A 86 8.31 9.17 -2.58
CA ARG A 86 9.10 10.22 -1.98
C ARG A 86 8.56 10.50 -0.59
N VAL A 87 9.41 10.35 0.40
CA VAL A 87 9.04 10.43 1.82
C VAL A 87 9.88 11.50 2.52
N GLU A 88 9.24 12.55 2.99
CA GLU A 88 9.82 13.53 3.91
C GLU A 88 9.53 13.04 5.33
N ASP A 89 10.54 12.57 6.03
CA ASP A 89 10.42 11.74 7.23
C ASP A 89 11.35 12.19 8.36
N ARG A 90 11.13 11.64 9.53
CA ARG A 90 11.99 11.63 10.72
C ARG A 90 11.85 10.26 11.37
N TYR A 91 12.73 9.96 12.31
CA TYR A 91 12.71 8.68 13.01
C TYR A 91 12.83 7.49 12.04
N VAL A 92 13.78 7.64 11.11
CA VAL A 92 14.01 6.65 10.06
C VAL A 92 14.94 5.57 10.56
N ARG A 93 14.46 4.33 10.55
CA ARG A 93 15.20 3.13 10.97
C ARG A 93 15.06 2.04 9.91
N CYS A 94 16.13 1.27 9.68
CA CYS A 94 16.17 0.13 8.78
C CYS A 94 17.19 -0.89 9.24
N VAL A 95 16.76 -2.10 9.58
CA VAL A 95 17.65 -3.18 10.05
C VAL A 95 17.38 -4.53 9.38
N HIS A 96 16.22 -4.68 8.74
CA HIS A 96 15.87 -5.90 8.00
C HIS A 96 16.42 -5.79 6.58
N THR A 97 17.29 -6.71 6.16
CA THR A 97 17.98 -6.66 4.87
C THR A 97 17.70 -7.85 3.97
N GLY A 98 17.03 -8.89 4.48
CA GLY A 98 16.72 -10.10 3.76
C GLY A 98 15.44 -10.01 2.94
N PHE A 99 15.37 -10.76 1.85
CA PHE A 99 14.15 -10.95 1.09
C PHE A 99 13.09 -11.70 1.94
N ASN A 100 11.88 -11.17 1.98
CA ASN A 100 10.77 -11.62 2.83
C ASN A 100 11.02 -11.49 4.35
N ASP A 101 12.02 -10.72 4.78
CA ASP A 101 12.13 -10.27 6.16
C ASP A 101 10.91 -9.38 6.55
N PRO A 102 10.63 -9.20 7.83
CA PRO A 102 9.50 -8.37 8.29
C PRO A 102 9.79 -6.85 8.14
N VAL A 103 9.93 -6.40 6.88
CA VAL A 103 10.36 -5.04 6.50
C VAL A 103 9.39 -3.94 6.96
N CYS A 104 8.12 -4.25 7.24
CA CYS A 104 7.14 -3.33 7.82
C CYS A 104 7.53 -2.81 9.20
N ARG A 105 8.43 -3.52 9.92
CA ARG A 105 8.97 -3.06 11.20
C ARG A 105 9.91 -1.87 11.07
N ASP A 106 10.54 -1.73 9.91
CA ASP A 106 11.40 -0.60 9.54
C ASP A 106 10.56 0.58 8.99
N SER A 107 11.22 1.68 8.64
CA SER A 107 10.60 2.74 7.83
C SER A 107 10.29 2.20 6.44
N CYS A 108 9.02 1.93 6.16
CA CYS A 108 8.57 1.13 5.03
C CYS A 108 7.51 1.86 4.19
N THR A 109 7.51 1.61 2.89
CA THR A 109 6.44 1.98 1.94
C THR A 109 5.90 0.71 1.30
N GLU A 110 4.57 0.68 1.05
CA GLU A 110 3.94 -0.54 0.57
C GLU A 110 2.98 -0.25 -0.60
N PHE A 111 2.86 -1.23 -1.48
CA PHE A 111 1.90 -1.23 -2.58
C PHE A 111 1.18 -2.57 -2.64
N PHE A 112 -0.10 -2.56 -2.26
CA PHE A 112 -0.99 -3.73 -2.39
C PHE A 112 -1.83 -3.55 -3.63
N VAL A 113 -1.83 -4.54 -4.52
CA VAL A 113 -2.45 -4.41 -5.85
C VAL A 113 -3.13 -5.69 -6.28
N GLU A 114 -4.38 -5.55 -6.71
CA GLU A 114 -5.30 -6.60 -7.13
C GLU A 114 -5.68 -6.40 -8.60
N PRO A 115 -5.18 -7.24 -9.52
CA PRO A 115 -5.70 -7.30 -10.90
C PRO A 115 -7.16 -7.78 -10.94
N PRO A 116 -7.96 -7.44 -11.98
CA PRO A 116 -9.40 -7.72 -12.04
C PRO A 116 -9.73 -9.20 -12.36
N LEU A 117 -9.04 -10.13 -11.71
CA LEU A 117 -9.17 -11.58 -11.95
C LEU A 117 -9.75 -12.35 -10.77
N ASN A 118 -10.10 -11.66 -9.66
CA ASN A 118 -10.65 -12.27 -8.44
C ASN A 118 -9.77 -13.40 -7.85
N LYS A 119 -8.47 -13.23 -7.87
CA LYS A 119 -7.48 -14.20 -7.38
C LYS A 119 -6.64 -13.65 -6.22
N GLY A 120 -7.14 -12.63 -5.52
CA GLY A 120 -6.42 -11.94 -4.46
C GLY A 120 -5.46 -10.86 -5.00
N TYR A 121 -4.45 -10.52 -4.21
CA TYR A 121 -3.56 -9.40 -4.48
C TYR A 121 -2.09 -9.74 -4.14
N LEU A 122 -1.17 -8.95 -4.68
CA LEU A 122 0.23 -8.92 -4.24
C LEU A 122 0.44 -7.74 -3.27
N ASN A 123 1.18 -7.98 -2.17
CA ASN A 123 1.62 -6.94 -1.25
C ASN A 123 3.13 -6.73 -1.42
N PHE A 124 3.52 -5.67 -2.10
CA PHE A 124 4.92 -5.26 -2.16
C PHE A 124 5.19 -4.33 -0.97
N GLU A 125 5.98 -4.78 -0.01
CA GLU A 125 6.43 -4.02 1.16
C GLU A 125 7.93 -3.78 1.02
N ILE A 126 8.37 -2.53 0.97
CA ILE A 126 9.77 -2.17 0.74
C ILE A 126 10.21 -1.18 1.81
N ASN A 127 11.21 -1.56 2.63
CA ASN A 127 11.77 -0.62 3.60
C ASN A 127 12.69 0.42 2.92
N CYS A 128 13.08 1.45 3.66
CA CYS A 128 13.90 2.52 3.11
C CYS A 128 15.31 2.08 2.66
N GLY A 129 15.78 0.92 3.10
CA GLY A 129 17.05 0.28 2.71
C GLY A 129 16.92 -0.66 1.52
N GLY A 130 15.71 -0.80 0.92
CA GLY A 130 15.50 -1.56 -0.31
C GLY A 130 15.21 -3.04 -0.13
N ALA A 131 15.17 -3.57 1.09
CA ALA A 131 14.71 -4.92 1.32
C ALA A 131 13.20 -5.03 1.05
N MET A 132 12.78 -6.16 0.46
CA MET A 132 11.40 -6.37 0.04
C MET A 132 10.81 -7.64 0.64
N LEU A 133 9.56 -7.55 1.11
CA LEU A 133 8.65 -8.66 1.34
C LEU A 133 7.54 -8.60 0.29
N CYS A 134 7.18 -9.76 -0.27
CA CYS A 134 6.02 -9.84 -1.14
C CYS A 134 5.34 -11.22 -1.07
N TYR A 135 4.04 -11.20 -0.82
CA TYR A 135 3.18 -12.38 -0.81
C TYR A 135 2.06 -12.23 -1.85
N HIS A 136 1.65 -13.35 -2.42
CA HIS A 136 0.36 -13.47 -3.08
C HIS A 136 -0.67 -13.88 -2.03
N ILE A 137 -1.62 -13.01 -1.73
CA ILE A 137 -2.66 -13.23 -0.72
C ILE A 137 -3.99 -13.43 -1.42
N GLU A 138 -4.49 -14.67 -1.39
CA GLU A 138 -5.76 -15.05 -2.01
C GLU A 138 -6.93 -14.93 -1.01
N ASP A 139 -6.66 -15.12 0.29
CA ASP A 139 -7.62 -14.93 1.38
C ASP A 139 -6.92 -14.26 2.57
N ALA A 140 -7.24 -13.00 2.79
CA ALA A 140 -6.63 -12.16 3.84
C ALA A 140 -7.23 -12.40 5.24
N THR A 141 -8.13 -13.37 5.42
CA THR A 141 -8.66 -13.74 6.73
C THR A 141 -7.49 -14.11 7.66
N ARG A 142 -7.38 -13.44 8.79
CA ARG A 142 -6.27 -13.69 9.74
C ARG A 142 -6.46 -15.01 10.47
N THR A 143 -5.38 -15.77 10.55
CA THR A 143 -5.24 -17.01 11.32
C THR A 143 -4.06 -16.88 12.29
N PRO A 144 -3.89 -17.79 13.26
CA PRO A 144 -2.70 -17.79 14.13
C PRO A 144 -1.37 -17.88 13.36
N ASP A 145 -1.38 -18.51 12.17
CA ASP A 145 -0.19 -18.75 11.33
C ASP A 145 -0.04 -17.74 10.18
N GLY A 146 -0.86 -16.65 10.16
CA GLY A 146 -0.78 -15.61 9.13
C GLY A 146 -2.12 -15.33 8.45
N PHE A 147 -2.24 -15.69 7.17
CA PHE A 147 -3.48 -15.55 6.39
C PHE A 147 -4.07 -16.92 6.07
N ALA A 148 -5.37 -16.99 5.83
CA ALA A 148 -6.06 -18.25 5.51
C ALA A 148 -5.55 -18.89 4.20
N LYS A 149 -5.19 -18.04 3.20
CA LYS A 149 -4.56 -18.53 1.98
C LYS A 149 -3.60 -17.49 1.41
N TYR A 150 -2.32 -17.83 1.41
CA TYR A 150 -1.28 -16.98 0.83
C TYR A 150 -0.05 -17.82 0.45
N SER A 151 0.80 -17.25 -0.38
CA SER A 151 2.12 -17.81 -0.70
C SER A 151 3.15 -16.68 -0.89
N PRO A 152 4.33 -16.77 -0.25
CA PRO A 152 5.42 -15.85 -0.54
C PRO A 152 5.84 -15.93 -2.01
N LEU A 153 6.36 -14.83 -2.56
CA LEU A 153 7.15 -14.92 -3.78
C LEU A 153 8.40 -15.77 -3.51
N THR A 154 8.82 -16.55 -4.51
CA THR A 154 10.10 -17.24 -4.45
C THR A 154 11.26 -16.24 -4.62
N PRO A 155 12.50 -16.57 -4.24
CA PRO A 155 13.65 -15.70 -4.49
C PRO A 155 13.82 -15.35 -5.98
N GLU A 156 13.51 -16.28 -6.88
CA GLU A 156 13.59 -16.06 -8.33
C GLU A 156 12.51 -15.06 -8.81
N GLU A 157 11.30 -15.14 -8.28
CA GLU A 157 10.24 -14.17 -8.56
C GLU A 157 10.56 -12.81 -7.96
N GLY A 158 11.06 -12.77 -6.72
CA GLY A 158 11.51 -11.53 -6.08
C GLY A 158 12.63 -10.83 -6.86
N ALA A 159 13.58 -11.59 -7.42
CA ALA A 159 14.66 -11.07 -8.23
C ALA A 159 14.21 -10.45 -9.58
N LEU A 160 12.95 -10.64 -9.98
CA LEU A 160 12.37 -9.95 -11.14
C LEU A 160 12.05 -8.49 -10.85
N VAL A 161 11.77 -8.14 -9.60
CA VAL A 161 11.49 -6.78 -9.18
C VAL A 161 12.79 -6.01 -9.05
N ARG A 162 12.84 -4.81 -9.62
CA ARG A 162 14.02 -3.94 -9.53
C ARG A 162 13.73 -2.81 -8.56
N ILE A 163 14.63 -2.57 -7.62
CA ILE A 163 14.46 -1.57 -6.57
C ILE A 163 15.67 -0.66 -6.55
N TYR A 164 15.42 0.65 -6.52
CA TYR A 164 16.36 1.68 -6.11
C TYR A 164 15.91 2.24 -4.76
N HIS A 165 16.83 2.48 -3.86
CA HIS A 165 16.62 3.12 -2.58
C HIS A 165 17.69 4.17 -2.32
N SER A 166 17.31 5.32 -1.76
CA SER A 166 18.25 6.42 -1.53
C SER A 166 18.94 6.36 -0.17
N MET A 167 18.44 5.54 0.76
CA MET A 167 19.03 5.33 2.09
C MET A 167 20.03 4.17 2.04
N PRO A 168 20.97 4.08 2.98
CA PRO A 168 21.77 2.86 3.18
C PRO A 168 20.88 1.65 3.47
N GLU A 169 21.37 0.43 3.14
CA GLU A 169 20.67 -0.84 3.47
C GLU A 169 20.37 -0.98 4.96
N VAL A 170 21.24 -0.42 5.81
CA VAL A 170 21.05 -0.38 7.27
C VAL A 170 21.10 1.06 7.74
N VAL A 171 20.09 1.45 8.50
CA VAL A 171 19.97 2.73 9.20
C VAL A 171 19.78 2.44 10.68
N GLU A 172 20.88 2.33 11.39
CA GLU A 172 20.97 2.11 12.84
C GLU A 172 22.24 2.83 13.35
N PRO A 173 22.17 3.76 14.31
CA PRO A 173 20.95 4.16 15.04
C PRO A 173 19.93 4.88 14.19
N GLU A 174 18.67 4.94 14.68
CA GLU A 174 17.57 5.66 14.05
C GLU A 174 17.94 7.12 13.80
N ILE A 175 17.67 7.62 12.59
CA ILE A 175 17.81 9.04 12.22
C ILE A 175 16.64 9.82 12.81
N THR A 176 16.90 10.76 13.70
CA THR A 176 15.88 11.58 14.36
C THR A 176 15.66 12.94 13.69
N GLU A 177 16.53 13.34 12.81
CA GLU A 177 16.49 14.56 12.02
C GLU A 177 15.57 14.42 10.82
N GLU A 178 15.19 15.55 10.23
CA GLU A 178 14.42 15.56 8.99
C GLU A 178 15.29 15.04 7.83
N VAL A 179 14.76 14.08 7.10
CA VAL A 179 15.39 13.48 5.93
C VAL A 179 14.35 13.20 4.85
N THR A 180 14.73 13.35 3.60
CA THR A 180 13.92 12.90 2.46
C THR A 180 14.54 11.65 1.87
N TRP A 181 13.74 10.59 1.73
CA TRP A 181 14.18 9.36 1.09
C TRP A 181 13.25 8.93 -0.03
N VAL A 182 13.75 8.10 -0.92
CA VAL A 182 13.08 7.65 -2.13
C VAL A 182 13.25 6.15 -2.28
N ASN A 183 12.15 5.46 -2.57
CA ASN A 183 12.15 4.12 -3.15
C ASN A 183 11.57 4.20 -4.56
N GLU A 184 12.26 3.64 -5.55
CA GLU A 184 11.74 3.45 -6.90
C GLU A 184 11.71 1.95 -7.20
N VAL A 185 10.56 1.46 -7.66
CA VAL A 185 10.27 0.02 -7.80
C VAL A 185 9.74 -0.23 -9.21
N HIS A 186 10.39 -1.11 -9.95
CA HIS A 186 9.94 -1.57 -11.26
C HIS A 186 9.47 -3.02 -11.16
N ILE A 187 8.19 -3.26 -11.40
CA ILE A 187 7.54 -4.57 -11.25
C ILE A 187 7.18 -5.07 -12.65
N PRO A 188 7.74 -6.19 -13.11
CA PRO A 188 7.43 -6.68 -14.45
C PRO A 188 6.04 -7.29 -14.51
N ILE A 189 5.30 -7.01 -15.58
CA ILE A 189 3.93 -7.53 -15.78
C ILE A 189 3.92 -9.06 -15.78
N ARG A 190 4.97 -9.70 -16.31
CA ARG A 190 5.12 -11.17 -16.26
C ARG A 190 5.08 -11.77 -14.85
N LEU A 191 5.44 -11.00 -13.80
CA LEU A 191 5.32 -11.47 -12.43
C LEU A 191 3.83 -11.61 -12.03
N PHE A 192 3.02 -10.62 -12.40
CA PHE A 192 1.57 -10.70 -12.20
C PHE A 192 0.97 -11.85 -13.02
N GLU A 193 1.36 -11.98 -14.28
CA GLU A 193 0.85 -13.06 -15.15
C GLU A 193 1.21 -14.45 -14.64
N GLY A 194 2.37 -14.61 -14.01
CA GLY A 194 2.78 -15.86 -13.35
C GLY A 194 1.87 -16.27 -12.21
N ARG A 195 1.31 -15.30 -11.48
CA ARG A 195 0.46 -15.52 -10.31
C ARG A 195 -1.05 -15.51 -10.65
N PHE A 196 -1.47 -14.63 -11.53
CA PHE A 196 -2.88 -14.41 -11.83
C PHE A 196 -3.32 -15.03 -13.17
N GLY A 197 -2.40 -15.30 -14.08
CA GLY A 197 -2.67 -15.69 -15.45
C GLY A 197 -2.59 -14.49 -16.40
N PRO A 198 -2.84 -14.70 -17.72
CA PRO A 198 -2.68 -13.66 -18.74
C PRO A 198 -3.52 -12.42 -18.43
N LEU A 199 -2.89 -11.23 -18.50
CA LEU A 199 -3.52 -9.94 -18.23
C LEU A 199 -3.89 -9.18 -19.52
N GLY A 200 -3.19 -9.48 -20.63
CA GLY A 200 -3.39 -8.75 -21.88
C GLY A 200 -2.86 -7.32 -21.84
N ASP A 201 -3.39 -6.48 -22.73
CA ASP A 201 -3.03 -5.05 -22.72
C ASP A 201 -3.67 -4.38 -21.48
N LEU A 202 -2.87 -3.65 -20.72
CA LEU A 202 -3.34 -2.95 -19.53
C LEU A 202 -4.13 -1.69 -19.87
N ALA A 203 -3.96 -1.10 -21.04
CA ALA A 203 -4.67 0.12 -21.43
C ALA A 203 -6.20 -0.04 -21.30
N GLY A 204 -6.82 0.85 -20.55
CA GLY A 204 -8.26 0.83 -20.29
C GLY A 204 -8.69 -0.13 -19.16
N GLN A 205 -7.77 -0.91 -18.58
CA GLN A 205 -8.10 -1.74 -17.41
C GLN A 205 -8.24 -0.89 -16.14
N GLU A 206 -9.07 -1.35 -15.23
CA GLU A 206 -9.16 -0.84 -13.87
C GLU A 206 -8.82 -1.98 -12.90
N TRP A 207 -7.76 -1.74 -12.13
CA TRP A 207 -7.36 -2.61 -11.02
C TRP A 207 -7.76 -1.97 -9.70
N ARG A 208 -7.52 -2.67 -8.61
CA ARG A 208 -7.72 -2.14 -7.27
C ARG A 208 -6.41 -2.22 -6.49
N GLY A 209 -6.19 -1.27 -5.59
CA GLY A 209 -5.00 -1.30 -4.76
C GLY A 209 -5.03 -0.27 -3.66
N ASN A 210 -4.03 -0.30 -2.81
CA ASN A 210 -3.77 0.74 -1.85
C ASN A 210 -2.27 0.92 -1.66
N LEU A 211 -1.88 2.10 -1.22
CA LEU A 211 -0.49 2.42 -0.93
C LEU A 211 -0.39 2.85 0.53
N TYR A 212 0.72 2.45 1.17
CA TYR A 212 0.87 2.60 2.60
C TYR A 212 2.24 3.13 2.97
N LYS A 213 2.30 3.73 4.16
CA LYS A 213 3.52 4.06 4.88
C LYS A 213 3.41 3.49 6.28
N CYS A 214 4.40 2.77 6.70
CA CYS A 214 4.50 2.30 8.08
C CYS A 214 5.91 2.41 8.65
N GLY A 215 6.02 2.12 9.94
CA GLY A 215 7.24 2.06 10.69
C GLY A 215 6.93 1.49 12.07
N ASP A 216 6.70 0.16 12.12
CA ASP A 216 6.12 -0.49 13.30
C ASP A 216 7.05 -0.44 14.52
N GLU A 217 8.38 -0.51 14.31
CA GLU A 217 9.39 -0.54 15.37
C GLU A 217 10.32 0.70 15.34
N THR A 218 9.90 1.79 14.70
CA THR A 218 10.56 3.08 14.89
C THR A 218 10.21 3.65 16.26
N SER A 219 10.97 4.63 16.77
CA SER A 219 10.65 5.30 18.04
C SER A 219 9.29 6.00 18.03
N HIS A 220 8.75 6.27 16.84
CA HIS A 220 7.44 6.90 16.62
C HIS A 220 6.59 6.05 15.65
N PRO A 221 6.04 4.92 16.10
CA PRO A 221 5.26 4.04 15.24
C PRO A 221 4.10 4.74 14.55
N HIS A 222 3.92 4.49 13.27
CA HIS A 222 2.88 5.13 12.47
C HIS A 222 2.43 4.25 11.30
N TRP A 223 1.16 4.44 10.89
CA TRP A 223 0.52 3.70 9.80
C TRP A 223 -0.38 4.65 9.03
N ALA A 224 -0.09 4.85 7.76
CA ALA A 224 -0.86 5.72 6.89
C ALA A 224 -1.23 5.02 5.58
N THR A 225 -2.34 5.44 4.97
CA THR A 225 -2.89 4.86 3.74
C THR A 225 -3.23 5.94 2.72
N TRP A 226 -3.24 5.58 1.44
CA TRP A 226 -3.75 6.42 0.36
C TRP A 226 -5.29 6.38 0.31
N ALA A 227 -5.88 5.21 0.14
CA ALA A 227 -7.32 5.02 0.29
C ALA A 227 -7.66 4.80 1.76
N PRO A 228 -8.69 5.46 2.33
CA PRO A 228 -9.07 5.32 3.72
C PRO A 228 -9.42 3.86 4.06
N ILE A 229 -9.05 3.42 5.26
CA ILE A 229 -9.40 2.10 5.79
C ILE A 229 -10.07 2.23 7.16
N GLU A 230 -10.74 1.16 7.59
CA GLU A 230 -11.25 1.05 8.96
C GLU A 230 -10.28 0.26 9.84
N GLY A 231 -10.12 0.70 11.08
CA GLY A 231 -9.20 0.08 12.04
C GLY A 231 -7.73 0.31 11.68
N GLY A 232 -6.86 -0.68 11.89
CA GLY A 232 -5.41 -0.55 11.70
C GLY A 232 -4.78 -1.68 10.89
N ASN A 233 -5.59 -2.49 10.21
CA ASN A 233 -5.11 -3.59 9.38
C ASN A 233 -5.10 -3.18 7.91
N PHE A 234 -3.94 -3.22 7.26
CA PHE A 234 -3.78 -2.89 5.84
C PHE A 234 -4.37 -3.97 4.90
N HIS A 235 -4.41 -5.21 5.35
CA HIS A 235 -4.89 -6.35 4.54
C HIS A 235 -6.43 -6.43 4.49
N GLN A 236 -7.05 -5.38 3.92
CA GLN A 236 -8.49 -5.26 3.75
C GLN A 236 -8.81 -4.84 2.31
N PRO A 237 -8.83 -5.79 1.35
CA PRO A 237 -9.02 -5.46 -0.07
C PRO A 237 -10.36 -4.75 -0.36
N ARG A 238 -11.35 -4.84 0.53
CA ARG A 238 -12.61 -4.07 0.41
C ARG A 238 -12.40 -2.55 0.39
N PHE A 239 -11.28 -2.06 0.95
CA PHE A 239 -10.91 -0.64 0.98
C PHE A 239 -9.84 -0.26 -0.05
N PHE A 240 -9.53 -1.15 -0.99
CA PHE A 240 -8.63 -0.78 -2.08
C PHE A 240 -9.32 0.23 -2.99
N GLY A 241 -8.62 1.32 -3.28
CA GLY A 241 -9.05 2.32 -4.23
C GLY A 241 -8.88 1.86 -5.69
N PRO A 242 -9.58 2.50 -6.64
CA PRO A 242 -9.46 2.17 -8.05
C PRO A 242 -8.15 2.72 -8.66
N LEU A 243 -7.51 1.91 -9.50
CA LEU A 243 -6.29 2.21 -10.25
C LEU A 243 -6.59 2.03 -11.74
N ARG A 244 -6.64 3.12 -12.51
CA ARG A 244 -7.03 3.07 -13.93
C ARG A 244 -5.83 3.29 -14.83
N PHE A 245 -5.59 2.36 -15.74
CA PHE A 245 -4.52 2.42 -16.75
C PHE A 245 -4.98 3.19 -17.99
N GLU A 246 -4.27 4.25 -18.37
CA GLU A 246 -4.55 5.12 -19.55
C GLU A 246 -3.36 5.20 -20.51
#